data_f4eef2091fd3f9b3d6fdd1b7e016c028
#
_entry.id   f4eef2091fd3f9b3d6fdd1b7e016c028
#
_cell.length_a   1.000
_cell.length_b   1.000
_cell.length_c   1.000
_cell.angle_alpha   90.00
_cell.angle_beta   90.00
_cell.angle_gamma   90.00
#
_symmetry.space_group_name_H-M   'P 1'
#
loop_
_entity.id
_entity.type
_entity.pdbx_description
1 polymer ?
#
loop_
_entity_poly.entity_id
_entity_poly.type
_entity_poly.pdbx_seq_one_letter_code
_entity_poly.pdbx_strand_id
1 'polypeptide(L)'
;MTEQPKNFGFGEDETMLKDSAQKFFSDNCSPDKIHGQVAHDPSIHRPIETIWDKSLWQQVVELGWTAVCIPEAAGGIGMPLVAAVAIAEEAGKAAFPSPLISTYCATFTLMACDTDTANKALGDIATGTATTLAITNRDGSWESTDTDVSVVDGKLTGTAWFVQDAKKSDRFVVSAKGENGVGLYLVEATAANIDIIADGIIDLTRDQAHITFDAAQCTELAAQGAGDKALDAAMPSILTIVSADMVGTGEWLLQTTTEYTKTRVQFDRPLGFFQAVKHPLVNVMLDIDRTKSLVYNSACSIDSGESNTELNARMAKSQASDMAVFSSSRAIQFHGGIGFTWECFVHIFFKRQMHNHVLYGDAKYQRAKLADMVIGKAA
;
A
#
# COMPACT_ATOMS: atom_id res chain seq x y z
N MET A 1 -3.01 17.06 26.35
CA MET A 1 -3.44 15.85 25.61
C MET A 1 -4.79 16.20 25.01
N THR A 2 -4.85 16.33 23.70
CA THR A 2 -6.13 16.44 22.98
C THR A 2 -6.83 15.09 23.12
N GLU A 3 -8.07 15.10 23.60
CA GLU A 3 -8.86 13.87 23.75
C GLU A 3 -9.13 13.30 22.35
N GLN A 4 -8.82 12.01 22.12
CA GLN A 4 -9.10 11.38 20.83
C GLN A 4 -10.60 11.41 20.52
N PRO A 5 -11.00 11.64 19.24
CA PRO A 5 -12.39 11.53 18.83
C PRO A 5 -12.94 10.12 19.09
N LYS A 6 -14.18 10.02 19.58
CA LYS A 6 -14.80 8.71 19.91
C LYS A 6 -14.83 7.69 18.79
N ASN A 7 -14.82 8.15 17.54
CA ASN A 7 -14.93 7.31 16.33
C ASN A 7 -13.59 7.24 15.56
N PHE A 8 -12.45 7.46 16.21
CA PHE A 8 -11.15 7.62 15.53
C PHE A 8 -11.16 8.71 14.43
N GLY A 9 -11.98 9.75 14.59
CA GLY A 9 -12.15 10.81 13.59
C GLY A 9 -13.01 10.40 12.38
N PHE A 10 -13.64 9.24 12.41
CA PHE A 10 -14.52 8.76 11.33
C PHE A 10 -15.91 9.37 11.49
N GLY A 11 -16.18 10.43 10.74
CA GLY A 11 -17.42 11.21 10.76
C GLY A 11 -18.38 10.83 9.63
N GLU A 12 -19.29 11.76 9.32
CA GLU A 12 -20.27 11.58 8.24
C GLU A 12 -19.60 11.62 6.86
N ASP A 13 -18.65 12.52 6.65
CA ASP A 13 -17.96 12.69 5.37
C ASP A 13 -17.12 11.44 5.03
N GLU A 14 -16.38 10.88 6.00
CA GLU A 14 -15.63 9.66 5.83
C GLU A 14 -16.53 8.45 5.60
N THR A 15 -17.71 8.42 6.24
CA THR A 15 -18.72 7.38 6.01
C THR A 15 -19.25 7.44 4.59
N MET A 16 -19.64 8.64 4.11
CA MET A 16 -20.11 8.84 2.74
C MET A 16 -19.03 8.47 1.70
N LEU A 17 -17.78 8.82 1.99
CA LEU A 17 -16.63 8.48 1.13
C LEU A 17 -16.42 6.96 1.06
N LYS A 18 -16.49 6.27 2.20
CA LYS A 18 -16.41 4.81 2.27
C LYS A 18 -17.53 4.11 1.51
N ASP A 19 -18.76 4.56 1.68
CA ASP A 19 -19.93 4.02 0.97
C ASP A 19 -19.80 4.24 -0.54
N SER A 20 -19.29 5.41 -0.97
CA SER A 20 -18.99 5.70 -2.36
C SER A 20 -17.91 4.75 -2.91
N ALA A 21 -16.83 4.53 -2.16
CA ALA A 21 -15.77 3.62 -2.53
C ALA A 21 -16.29 2.18 -2.63
N GLN A 22 -17.04 1.72 -1.66
CA GLN A 22 -17.65 0.38 -1.66
C GLN A 22 -18.53 0.17 -2.90
N LYS A 23 -19.39 1.15 -3.23
CA LYS A 23 -20.24 1.10 -4.41
C LYS A 23 -19.42 1.06 -5.69
N PHE A 24 -18.45 1.97 -5.84
CA PHE A 24 -17.58 2.03 -7.02
C PHE A 24 -16.86 0.70 -7.27
N PHE A 25 -16.24 0.14 -6.24
CA PHE A 25 -15.49 -1.12 -6.38
C PHE A 25 -16.43 -2.31 -6.61
N SER A 26 -17.60 -2.35 -5.98
CA SER A 26 -18.61 -3.38 -6.24
C SER A 26 -19.06 -3.37 -7.71
N ASP A 27 -19.29 -2.21 -8.29
CA ASP A 27 -19.77 -2.04 -9.65
C ASP A 27 -18.67 -2.32 -10.71
N ASN A 28 -17.41 -1.98 -10.40
CA ASN A 28 -16.31 -1.97 -11.36
C ASN A 28 -15.27 -3.07 -11.17
N CYS A 29 -15.07 -3.56 -9.96
CA CYS A 29 -13.97 -4.47 -9.61
C CYS A 29 -14.49 -5.79 -9.00
N SER A 30 -15.49 -6.41 -9.64
CA SER A 30 -15.91 -7.74 -9.19
C SER A 30 -14.76 -8.75 -9.32
N PRO A 31 -14.71 -9.81 -8.48
CA PRO A 31 -13.67 -10.84 -8.56
C PRO A 31 -13.53 -11.45 -9.97
N ASP A 32 -14.65 -11.63 -10.69
CA ASP A 32 -14.64 -12.11 -12.09
C ASP A 32 -13.92 -11.16 -13.04
N LYS A 33 -14.12 -9.83 -12.89
CA LYS A 33 -13.44 -8.84 -13.72
C LYS A 33 -11.94 -8.83 -13.43
N ILE A 34 -11.56 -8.86 -12.15
CA ILE A 34 -10.15 -8.93 -11.74
C ILE A 34 -9.52 -10.22 -12.24
N HIS A 35 -10.18 -11.37 -12.08
CA HIS A 35 -9.73 -12.64 -12.61
C HIS A 35 -9.52 -12.58 -14.13
N GLY A 36 -10.49 -12.07 -14.89
CA GLY A 36 -10.37 -11.89 -16.33
C GLY A 36 -9.18 -11.03 -16.76
N GLN A 37 -8.84 -10.00 -15.95
CA GLN A 37 -7.70 -9.14 -16.20
C GLN A 37 -6.35 -9.82 -15.91
N VAL A 38 -6.24 -10.63 -14.84
CA VAL A 38 -4.95 -11.17 -14.37
C VAL A 38 -4.68 -12.61 -14.83
N ALA A 39 -5.71 -13.41 -15.16
CA ALA A 39 -5.57 -14.85 -15.44
C ALA A 39 -4.86 -15.18 -16.76
N HIS A 40 -4.82 -14.26 -17.71
CA HIS A 40 -4.35 -14.53 -19.07
C HIS A 40 -2.86 -14.29 -19.29
N ASP A 41 -2.17 -13.64 -18.37
CA ASP A 41 -0.75 -13.34 -18.56
C ASP A 41 0.03 -13.47 -17.24
N PRO A 42 0.56 -14.66 -16.93
CA PRO A 42 1.42 -14.87 -15.79
C PRO A 42 2.88 -14.41 -16.02
N SER A 43 3.21 -13.89 -17.20
CA SER A 43 4.56 -13.47 -17.59
C SER A 43 4.97 -12.18 -16.91
N ILE A 44 6.27 -12.05 -16.59
CA ILE A 44 6.86 -10.81 -16.09
C ILE A 44 6.85 -9.66 -17.10
N HIS A 45 6.69 -9.98 -18.39
CA HIS A 45 6.64 -9.04 -19.51
C HIS A 45 5.20 -8.70 -19.93
N ARG A 46 4.27 -8.72 -18.98
CA ARG A 46 2.86 -8.37 -19.26
C ARG A 46 2.76 -7.02 -19.95
N PRO A 47 1.95 -6.91 -21.02
CA PRO A 47 1.61 -5.62 -21.61
C PRO A 47 0.94 -4.70 -20.60
N ILE A 48 1.17 -3.37 -20.72
CA ILE A 48 0.62 -2.40 -19.77
C ILE A 48 -0.92 -2.46 -19.67
N GLU A 49 -1.57 -2.80 -20.77
CA GLU A 49 -3.03 -2.90 -20.88
C GLU A 49 -3.60 -4.06 -20.05
N THR A 50 -2.78 -5.07 -19.74
CA THR A 50 -3.18 -6.21 -18.91
C THR A 50 -2.84 -6.02 -17.42
N ILE A 51 -2.14 -4.94 -17.05
CA ILE A 51 -1.73 -4.68 -15.68
C ILE A 51 -2.78 -3.87 -14.92
N TRP A 52 -3.46 -2.94 -15.59
CA TRP A 52 -4.50 -2.11 -15.01
C TRP A 52 -5.41 -1.48 -16.06
N ASP A 53 -6.57 -1.00 -15.62
CA ASP A 53 -7.53 -0.28 -16.45
C ASP A 53 -7.38 1.23 -16.23
N LYS A 54 -6.85 1.94 -17.21
CA LYS A 54 -6.66 3.39 -17.16
C LYS A 54 -7.99 4.16 -17.13
N SER A 55 -9.09 3.59 -17.62
CA SER A 55 -10.40 4.24 -17.55
C SER A 55 -10.94 4.23 -16.11
N LEU A 56 -10.67 3.19 -15.34
CA LEU A 56 -11.00 3.14 -13.92
C LEU A 56 -10.12 4.11 -13.11
N TRP A 57 -8.84 4.26 -13.49
CA TRP A 57 -7.98 5.27 -12.90
C TRP A 57 -8.53 6.69 -13.09
N GLN A 58 -8.97 7.01 -14.31
CA GLN A 58 -9.58 8.31 -14.59
C GLN A 58 -10.81 8.55 -13.72
N GLN A 59 -11.66 7.55 -13.52
CA GLN A 59 -12.82 7.66 -12.63
C GLN A 59 -12.40 7.86 -11.16
N VAL A 60 -11.34 7.20 -10.69
CA VAL A 60 -10.77 7.44 -9.35
C VAL A 60 -10.32 8.89 -9.17
N VAL A 61 -9.71 9.47 -10.21
CA VAL A 61 -9.30 10.88 -10.24
C VAL A 61 -10.54 11.81 -10.22
N GLU A 62 -11.55 11.53 -11.04
CA GLU A 62 -12.79 12.31 -11.09
C GLU A 62 -13.57 12.27 -9.77
N LEU A 63 -13.47 11.17 -9.01
CA LEU A 63 -14.00 11.06 -7.65
C LEU A 63 -13.17 11.80 -6.59
N GLY A 64 -12.04 12.40 -6.99
CA GLY A 64 -11.15 13.15 -6.10
C GLY A 64 -10.29 12.30 -5.16
N TRP A 65 -10.22 10.97 -5.37
CA TRP A 65 -9.54 10.11 -4.42
C TRP A 65 -8.03 10.27 -4.43
N THR A 66 -7.42 10.65 -5.56
CA THR A 66 -5.99 11.01 -5.62
C THR A 66 -5.67 12.28 -4.86
N ALA A 67 -6.65 13.18 -4.71
CA ALA A 67 -6.53 14.48 -4.07
C ALA A 67 -6.93 14.49 -2.58
N VAL A 68 -7.47 13.38 -2.06
CA VAL A 68 -8.20 13.34 -0.78
C VAL A 68 -7.42 13.91 0.40
N CYS A 69 -6.15 13.53 0.59
CA CYS A 69 -5.30 14.00 1.69
C CYS A 69 -4.35 15.13 1.29
N ILE A 70 -4.33 15.53 0.02
CA ILE A 70 -3.47 16.62 -0.45
C ILE A 70 -4.03 17.95 0.10
N PRO A 71 -3.20 18.82 0.68
CA PRO A 71 -3.65 20.12 1.19
C PRO A 71 -4.32 20.97 0.10
N GLU A 72 -5.34 21.75 0.45
CA GLU A 72 -6.03 22.67 -0.46
C GLU A 72 -5.07 23.66 -1.14
N ALA A 73 -4.05 24.13 -0.40
CA ALA A 73 -3.00 25.01 -0.94
C ALA A 73 -2.19 24.37 -2.08
N ALA A 74 -2.12 23.04 -2.14
CA ALA A 74 -1.48 22.29 -3.21
C ALA A 74 -2.50 21.73 -4.23
N GLY A 75 -3.76 22.18 -4.20
CA GLY A 75 -4.81 21.77 -5.15
C GLY A 75 -5.56 20.51 -4.76
N GLY A 76 -5.44 20.04 -3.53
CA GLY A 76 -6.15 18.87 -3.01
C GLY A 76 -7.45 19.21 -2.28
N ILE A 77 -8.00 18.20 -1.58
CA ILE A 77 -9.25 18.30 -0.80
C ILE A 77 -8.96 18.56 0.69
N GLY A 78 -7.79 18.19 1.19
CA GLY A 78 -7.37 18.45 2.56
C GLY A 78 -8.07 17.60 3.61
N MET A 79 -8.64 16.43 3.24
CA MET A 79 -9.24 15.53 4.22
C MET A 79 -8.19 14.82 5.08
N PRO A 80 -8.56 14.37 6.29
CA PRO A 80 -7.66 13.67 7.18
C PRO A 80 -7.26 12.28 6.61
N LEU A 81 -6.18 11.70 7.15
CA LEU A 81 -5.66 10.39 6.73
C LEU A 81 -6.72 9.28 6.85
N VAL A 82 -7.59 9.35 7.85
CA VAL A 82 -8.67 8.38 8.04
C VAL A 82 -9.59 8.26 6.82
N ALA A 83 -9.75 9.31 6.03
CA ALA A 83 -10.51 9.30 4.78
C ALA A 83 -9.80 8.44 3.70
N ALA A 84 -8.48 8.60 3.54
CA ALA A 84 -7.70 7.74 2.64
C ALA A 84 -7.65 6.28 3.12
N VAL A 85 -7.62 6.04 4.43
CA VAL A 85 -7.73 4.69 5.04
C VAL A 85 -9.04 4.01 4.62
N ALA A 86 -10.16 4.73 4.63
CA ALA A 86 -11.45 4.20 4.20
C ALA A 86 -11.43 3.74 2.72
N ILE A 87 -10.83 4.55 1.84
CA ILE A 87 -10.68 4.20 0.41
C ILE A 87 -9.71 3.02 0.24
N ALA A 88 -8.57 3.03 0.93
CA ALA A 88 -7.56 1.97 0.83
C ALA A 88 -8.10 0.61 1.31
N GLU A 89 -8.92 0.60 2.37
CA GLU A 89 -9.60 -0.61 2.86
C GLU A 89 -10.52 -1.20 1.78
N GLU A 90 -11.37 -0.39 1.15
CA GLU A 90 -12.27 -0.86 0.08
C GLU A 90 -11.49 -1.25 -1.21
N ALA A 91 -10.40 -0.55 -1.54
CA ALA A 91 -9.51 -0.92 -2.64
C ALA A 91 -8.84 -2.29 -2.39
N GLY A 92 -8.42 -2.56 -1.16
CA GLY A 92 -7.89 -3.86 -0.73
C GLY A 92 -8.91 -4.97 -0.82
N LYS A 93 -10.15 -4.71 -0.38
CA LYS A 93 -11.28 -5.62 -0.45
C LYS A 93 -11.67 -5.98 -1.90
N ALA A 94 -11.43 -5.08 -2.83
CA ALA A 94 -11.61 -5.29 -4.26
C ALA A 94 -10.36 -5.85 -4.96
N ALA A 95 -9.23 -6.01 -4.28
CA ALA A 95 -7.93 -6.31 -4.88
C ALA A 95 -7.61 -5.39 -6.07
N PHE A 96 -7.95 -4.10 -5.97
CA PHE A 96 -7.94 -3.15 -7.07
C PHE A 96 -6.56 -3.01 -7.73
N PRO A 97 -6.40 -3.38 -9.02
CA PRO A 97 -5.12 -3.35 -9.71
C PRO A 97 -4.84 -1.95 -10.27
N SER A 98 -4.39 -1.04 -9.42
CA SER A 98 -4.09 0.35 -9.77
C SER A 98 -2.90 0.89 -8.98
N PRO A 99 -2.31 2.03 -9.37
CA PRO A 99 -1.24 2.68 -8.61
C PRO A 99 -1.74 3.49 -7.40
N LEU A 100 -3.00 3.36 -6.95
CA LEU A 100 -3.59 4.23 -5.92
C LEU A 100 -2.82 4.17 -4.59
N ILE A 101 -2.50 2.96 -4.11
CA ILE A 101 -1.77 2.77 -2.83
C ILE A 101 -0.35 3.34 -2.94
N SER A 102 0.35 3.08 -4.05
CA SER A 102 1.70 3.61 -4.30
C SER A 102 1.68 5.14 -4.42
N THR A 103 0.64 5.70 -5.05
CA THR A 103 0.45 7.14 -5.16
C THR A 103 0.18 7.79 -3.79
N TYR A 104 -0.60 7.15 -2.91
CA TYR A 104 -0.75 7.63 -1.53
C TYR A 104 0.60 7.63 -0.78
N CYS A 105 1.41 6.57 -0.92
CA CYS A 105 2.74 6.54 -0.31
C CYS A 105 3.62 7.69 -0.79
N ALA A 106 3.60 7.99 -2.09
CA ALA A 106 4.32 9.13 -2.67
C ALA A 106 3.75 10.47 -2.18
N THR A 107 2.42 10.61 -2.09
CA THR A 107 1.74 11.80 -1.57
C THR A 107 2.23 12.16 -0.17
N PHE A 108 2.24 11.21 0.77
CA PHE A 108 2.69 11.47 2.15
C PHE A 108 4.18 11.81 2.20
N THR A 109 4.99 11.22 1.35
CA THR A 109 6.42 11.55 1.25
C THR A 109 6.62 12.98 0.71
N LEU A 110 5.87 13.38 -0.32
CA LEU A 110 5.91 14.74 -0.86
C LEU A 110 5.41 15.78 0.14
N MET A 111 4.35 15.48 0.90
CA MET A 111 3.88 16.35 1.99
C MET A 111 4.96 16.56 3.06
N ALA A 112 5.74 15.53 3.37
CA ALA A 112 6.84 15.62 4.34
C ALA A 112 8.07 16.38 3.82
N CYS A 113 8.23 16.56 2.50
CA CYS A 113 9.29 17.38 1.93
C CYS A 113 9.09 18.88 2.16
N ASP A 114 7.84 19.34 2.20
CA ASP A 114 7.42 20.74 2.46
C ASP A 114 8.18 21.78 1.62
N THR A 115 8.31 21.55 0.31
CA THR A 115 8.98 22.43 -0.65
C THR A 115 8.03 22.82 -1.78
N ASP A 116 8.29 23.95 -2.46
CA ASP A 116 7.50 24.41 -3.60
C ASP A 116 7.45 23.35 -4.72
N THR A 117 8.57 22.64 -4.96
CA THR A 117 8.64 21.55 -5.95
C THR A 117 7.74 20.38 -5.56
N ALA A 118 7.75 19.98 -4.28
CA ALA A 118 6.90 18.92 -3.77
C ALA A 118 5.41 19.33 -3.81
N ASN A 119 5.09 20.57 -3.45
CA ASN A 119 3.72 21.11 -3.54
C ASN A 119 3.19 21.12 -4.98
N LYS A 120 4.04 21.44 -5.97
CA LYS A 120 3.68 21.32 -7.38
C LYS A 120 3.41 19.86 -7.77
N ALA A 121 4.27 18.93 -7.35
CA ALA A 121 4.09 17.50 -7.61
C ALA A 121 2.80 16.96 -6.97
N LEU A 122 2.44 17.44 -5.77
CA LEU A 122 1.15 17.13 -5.13
C LEU A 122 -0.04 17.61 -5.97
N GLY A 123 0.03 18.82 -6.53
CA GLY A 123 -1.01 19.35 -7.44
C GLY A 123 -1.17 18.49 -8.71
N ASP A 124 -0.07 17.98 -9.25
CA ASP A 124 -0.12 17.07 -10.39
C ASP A 124 -0.75 15.71 -10.01
N ILE A 125 -0.47 15.18 -8.81
CA ILE A 125 -1.13 13.98 -8.27
C ILE A 125 -2.62 14.23 -8.08
N ALA A 126 -3.01 15.38 -7.56
CA ALA A 126 -4.43 15.74 -7.38
C ALA A 126 -5.19 15.70 -8.70
N THR A 127 -4.54 15.99 -9.82
CA THR A 127 -5.11 15.95 -11.18
C THR A 127 -4.89 14.62 -11.90
N GLY A 128 -4.31 13.61 -11.25
CA GLY A 128 -4.27 12.23 -11.73
C GLY A 128 -2.91 11.69 -12.14
N THR A 129 -1.83 12.44 -11.95
CA THR A 129 -0.47 11.93 -12.20
C THR A 129 -0.15 10.81 -11.21
N ALA A 130 -0.03 9.59 -11.70
CA ALA A 130 0.35 8.45 -10.88
C ALA A 130 1.83 8.54 -10.49
N THR A 131 2.12 8.46 -9.20
CA THR A 131 3.48 8.62 -8.65
C THR A 131 3.79 7.51 -7.67
N THR A 132 5.01 6.97 -7.69
CA THR A 132 5.45 5.93 -6.75
C THR A 132 6.83 6.22 -6.15
N LEU A 133 7.18 5.49 -5.08
CA LEU A 133 8.45 5.59 -4.40
C LEU A 133 9.48 4.61 -4.98
N ALA A 134 10.67 5.11 -5.29
CA ALA A 134 11.84 4.35 -5.73
C ALA A 134 12.97 4.55 -4.71
N ILE A 135 12.83 3.89 -3.54
CA ILE A 135 13.61 4.18 -2.34
C ILE A 135 14.37 2.97 -1.76
N THR A 136 14.23 1.79 -2.36
CA THR A 136 14.76 0.56 -1.81
C THR A 136 16.06 0.17 -2.51
N ASN A 137 17.04 -0.33 -1.76
CA ASN A 137 18.28 -0.88 -2.28
C ASN A 137 18.14 -2.37 -2.69
N ARG A 138 19.21 -2.96 -3.23
CA ARG A 138 19.24 -4.35 -3.69
C ARG A 138 18.97 -5.37 -2.58
N ASP A 139 19.36 -5.04 -1.35
CA ASP A 139 19.20 -5.93 -0.20
C ASP A 139 17.76 -5.88 0.37
N GLY A 140 16.89 -5.02 -0.19
CA GLY A 140 15.52 -4.85 0.25
C GLY A 140 15.39 -4.12 1.60
N SER A 141 16.35 -3.26 1.92
CA SER A 141 16.31 -2.45 3.14
C SER A 141 15.20 -1.41 3.07
N TRP A 142 14.52 -1.20 4.19
CA TRP A 142 13.50 -0.15 4.38
C TRP A 142 14.02 1.00 5.25
N GLU A 143 15.34 1.07 5.48
CA GLU A 143 15.94 2.21 6.18
C GLU A 143 16.05 3.40 5.22
N SER A 144 15.63 4.57 5.69
CA SER A 144 15.58 5.81 4.88
C SER A 144 16.95 6.27 4.36
N THR A 145 18.03 5.79 4.97
CA THR A 145 19.43 6.08 4.59
C THR A 145 20.01 5.12 3.57
N ASP A 146 19.30 3.99 3.28
CA ASP A 146 19.82 2.92 2.46
C ASP A 146 19.30 3.03 1.02
N THR A 147 20.17 3.46 0.11
CA THR A 147 19.87 3.54 -1.33
C THR A 147 21.09 3.18 -2.15
N ASP A 148 20.87 2.54 -3.31
CA ASP A 148 21.90 2.22 -4.31
C ASP A 148 21.94 3.28 -5.44
N VAL A 149 21.21 4.38 -5.28
CA VAL A 149 21.21 5.50 -6.22
C VAL A 149 22.06 6.62 -5.65
N SER A 150 22.91 7.21 -6.48
CA SER A 150 23.71 8.41 -6.17
C SER A 150 23.26 9.59 -6.99
N VAL A 151 23.49 10.80 -6.46
CA VAL A 151 23.24 12.06 -7.16
C VAL A 151 24.52 12.88 -7.24
N VAL A 152 24.86 13.33 -8.47
CA VAL A 152 25.96 14.22 -8.76
C VAL A 152 25.50 15.24 -9.81
N ASP A 153 25.69 16.52 -9.56
CA ASP A 153 25.32 17.63 -10.46
C ASP A 153 23.86 17.53 -10.99
N GLY A 154 22.92 17.19 -10.12
CA GLY A 154 21.50 17.06 -10.47
C GLY A 154 21.16 15.87 -11.37
N LYS A 155 22.02 14.86 -11.42
CA LYS A 155 21.82 13.63 -12.20
C LYS A 155 21.91 12.42 -11.30
N LEU A 156 20.98 11.46 -11.51
CA LEU A 156 20.93 10.21 -10.80
C LEU A 156 21.69 9.11 -11.54
N THR A 157 22.42 8.30 -10.78
CA THR A 157 23.11 7.10 -11.28
C THR A 157 22.97 5.97 -10.27
N GLY A 158 22.65 4.76 -10.73
CA GLY A 158 22.44 3.59 -9.88
C GLY A 158 21.11 2.89 -10.16
N THR A 159 20.66 2.05 -9.25
CA THR A 159 19.43 1.28 -9.42
C THR A 159 18.57 1.35 -8.16
N ALA A 160 17.31 1.75 -8.29
CA ALA A 160 16.30 1.58 -7.27
C ALA A 160 15.58 0.25 -7.47
N TRP A 161 15.45 -0.54 -6.40
CA TRP A 161 14.94 -1.91 -6.45
C TRP A 161 13.53 -2.01 -5.88
N PHE A 162 12.78 -3.02 -6.31
CA PHE A 162 11.46 -3.39 -5.78
C PHE A 162 10.44 -2.24 -5.82
N VAL A 163 10.51 -1.38 -6.84
CA VAL A 163 9.64 -0.21 -7.01
C VAL A 163 8.22 -0.67 -7.35
N GLN A 164 7.29 -0.38 -6.45
CA GLN A 164 5.89 -0.80 -6.58
C GLN A 164 5.16 0.02 -7.65
N ASP A 165 4.30 -0.66 -8.43
CA ASP A 165 3.48 -0.05 -9.49
C ASP A 165 4.28 0.84 -10.48
N ALA A 166 5.55 0.49 -10.73
CA ALA A 166 6.46 1.29 -11.53
C ALA A 166 5.98 1.49 -12.98
N LYS A 167 5.39 0.44 -13.58
CA LYS A 167 4.85 0.50 -14.94
C LYS A 167 3.52 1.25 -15.05
N LYS A 168 2.83 1.47 -13.93
CA LYS A 168 1.57 2.21 -13.85
C LYS A 168 1.81 3.68 -13.49
N SER A 169 3.03 4.05 -13.12
CA SER A 169 3.36 5.38 -12.63
C SER A 169 3.92 6.27 -13.73
N ASP A 170 3.56 7.54 -13.68
CA ASP A 170 4.06 8.59 -14.55
C ASP A 170 5.37 9.19 -14.01
N ARG A 171 5.57 9.10 -12.68
CA ARG A 171 6.71 9.70 -11.96
C ARG A 171 7.21 8.83 -10.82
N PHE A 172 8.48 9.03 -10.49
CA PHE A 172 9.17 8.38 -9.38
C PHE A 172 9.71 9.41 -8.39
N VAL A 173 9.44 9.21 -7.09
CA VAL A 173 10.16 9.86 -5.99
C VAL A 173 11.32 8.96 -5.63
N VAL A 174 12.53 9.39 -5.97
CA VAL A 174 13.77 8.59 -5.86
C VAL A 174 14.60 9.07 -4.67
N SER A 175 14.98 8.16 -3.77
CA SER A 175 16.02 8.44 -2.78
C SER A 175 17.39 8.28 -3.41
N ALA A 176 18.27 9.28 -3.24
CA ALA A 176 19.62 9.19 -3.75
C ALA A 176 20.64 9.81 -2.78
N LYS A 177 21.81 9.17 -2.68
CA LYS A 177 22.89 9.59 -1.80
C LYS A 177 23.80 10.58 -2.50
N GLY A 178 24.00 11.75 -1.89
CA GLY A 178 24.99 12.72 -2.27
C GLY A 178 26.06 12.92 -1.19
N GLU A 179 26.88 13.96 -1.33
CA GLU A 179 27.98 14.26 -0.40
C GLU A 179 27.48 14.55 1.02
N ASN A 180 26.29 15.20 1.15
CA ASN A 180 25.74 15.65 2.42
C ASN A 180 24.62 14.72 2.97
N GLY A 181 24.48 13.51 2.45
CA GLY A 181 23.47 12.53 2.87
C GLY A 181 22.44 12.21 1.80
N VAL A 182 21.32 11.63 2.20
CA VAL A 182 20.24 11.24 1.28
C VAL A 182 19.34 12.44 0.99
N GLY A 183 19.09 12.69 -0.31
CA GLY A 183 18.07 13.61 -0.81
C GLY A 183 16.93 12.86 -1.50
N LEU A 184 15.82 13.54 -1.78
CA LEU A 184 14.71 13.03 -2.58
C LEU A 184 14.60 13.81 -3.89
N TYR A 185 14.36 13.09 -4.96
CA TYR A 185 14.36 13.62 -6.33
C TYR A 185 13.16 13.10 -7.12
N LEU A 186 12.56 13.98 -7.92
CA LEU A 186 11.48 13.63 -8.84
C LEU A 186 12.05 13.31 -10.22
N VAL A 187 11.59 12.19 -10.79
CA VAL A 187 11.98 11.75 -12.14
C VAL A 187 10.71 11.38 -12.90
N GLU A 188 10.58 11.85 -14.15
CA GLU A 188 9.50 11.44 -15.05
C GLU A 188 9.76 10.00 -15.55
N ALA A 189 8.73 9.18 -15.64
CA ALA A 189 8.86 7.80 -16.15
C ALA A 189 9.31 7.73 -17.62
N THR A 190 9.14 8.84 -18.34
CA THR A 190 9.57 9.00 -19.73
C THR A 190 10.92 9.71 -19.88
N ALA A 191 11.63 9.96 -18.77
CA ALA A 191 12.93 10.63 -18.82
C ALA A 191 13.94 9.81 -19.63
N ALA A 192 14.85 10.51 -20.31
CA ALA A 192 15.96 9.84 -20.96
C ALA A 192 16.92 9.22 -19.91
N ASN A 193 17.61 8.15 -20.28
CA ASN A 193 18.61 7.48 -19.44
C ASN A 193 18.01 6.81 -18.19
N ILE A 194 16.78 6.36 -18.27
CA ILE A 194 16.19 5.43 -17.31
C ILE A 194 15.76 4.15 -18.03
N ASP A 195 15.87 3.03 -17.31
CA ASP A 195 15.37 1.74 -17.77
C ASP A 195 14.51 1.11 -16.67
N ILE A 196 13.25 0.78 -16.99
CA ILE A 196 12.26 0.20 -16.09
C ILE A 196 12.14 -1.28 -16.42
N ILE A 197 12.75 -2.12 -15.61
CA ILE A 197 12.82 -3.56 -15.81
C ILE A 197 11.85 -4.26 -14.86
N ALA A 198 10.82 -4.91 -15.41
CA ALA A 198 9.79 -5.57 -14.61
C ALA A 198 10.35 -6.76 -13.81
N ASP A 199 9.97 -6.85 -12.54
CA ASP A 199 10.23 -8.00 -11.68
C ASP A 199 9.12 -9.04 -11.81
N GLY A 200 9.48 -10.33 -11.68
CA GLY A 200 8.51 -11.41 -11.62
C GLY A 200 7.96 -11.57 -10.20
N ILE A 201 6.77 -11.05 -9.94
CA ILE A 201 6.10 -11.16 -8.64
C ILE A 201 4.88 -12.07 -8.71
N ILE A 202 4.49 -12.65 -7.57
CA ILE A 202 3.34 -13.56 -7.50
C ILE A 202 2.00 -12.83 -7.53
N ASP A 203 1.94 -11.58 -7.05
CA ASP A 203 0.72 -10.77 -7.04
C ASP A 203 0.48 -10.12 -8.41
N LEU A 204 -0.48 -10.65 -9.15
CA LEU A 204 -0.82 -10.15 -10.48
C LEU A 204 -1.73 -8.91 -10.46
N THR A 205 -2.22 -8.50 -9.29
CA THR A 205 -3.00 -7.25 -9.14
C THR A 205 -2.10 -6.02 -8.95
N ARG A 206 -0.80 -6.25 -8.71
CA ARG A 206 0.24 -5.21 -8.64
C ARG A 206 1.26 -5.40 -9.74
N ASP A 207 2.16 -4.47 -9.90
CA ASP A 207 3.43 -4.67 -10.58
C ASP A 207 4.59 -4.17 -9.73
N GLN A 208 5.77 -4.64 -10.04
CA GLN A 208 7.02 -4.26 -9.41
C GLN A 208 8.11 -4.22 -10.48
N ALA A 209 9.06 -3.31 -10.32
CA ALA A 209 10.21 -3.21 -11.20
C ALA A 209 11.45 -2.77 -10.43
N HIS A 210 12.62 -2.96 -11.01
CA HIS A 210 13.78 -2.16 -10.67
C HIS A 210 14.00 -1.11 -11.76
N ILE A 211 14.49 0.07 -11.34
CA ILE A 211 14.69 1.22 -12.21
C ILE A 211 16.16 1.59 -12.18
N THR A 212 16.81 1.52 -13.34
CA THR A 212 18.21 1.91 -13.50
C THR A 212 18.29 3.33 -14.05
N PHE A 213 19.14 4.13 -13.46
CA PHE A 213 19.44 5.51 -13.82
C PHE A 213 20.87 5.59 -14.36
N ASP A 214 21.07 6.16 -15.55
CA ASP A 214 22.38 6.41 -16.17
C ASP A 214 22.56 7.90 -16.43
N ALA A 215 23.01 8.63 -15.40
CA ALA A 215 23.07 10.09 -15.40
C ALA A 215 21.71 10.75 -15.75
N ALA A 216 20.60 10.18 -15.27
CA ALA A 216 19.25 10.66 -15.53
C ALA A 216 19.00 12.01 -14.86
N GLN A 217 18.36 12.92 -15.59
CA GLN A 217 17.97 14.23 -15.05
C GLN A 217 16.89 14.10 -14.00
N CYS A 218 17.01 14.85 -12.91
CA CYS A 218 16.04 14.85 -11.82
C CYS A 218 15.78 16.26 -11.31
N THR A 219 14.68 16.43 -10.58
CA THR A 219 14.34 17.67 -9.89
C THR A 219 14.37 17.41 -8.38
N GLU A 220 15.07 18.24 -7.63
CA GLU A 220 15.18 18.13 -6.17
C GLU A 220 13.81 18.37 -5.51
N LEU A 221 13.41 17.43 -4.63
CA LEU A 221 12.22 17.51 -3.76
C LEU A 221 12.62 17.84 -2.33
N ALA A 222 13.66 17.18 -1.83
CA ALA A 222 14.25 17.44 -0.53
C ALA A 222 15.79 17.39 -0.68
N ALA A 223 16.48 18.37 -0.09
CA ALA A 223 17.93 18.49 -0.15
C ALA A 223 18.64 17.27 0.48
N GLN A 224 19.91 17.09 0.14
CA GLN A 224 20.76 16.07 0.76
C GLN A 224 20.83 16.26 2.29
N GLY A 225 20.58 15.17 3.04
CA GLY A 225 20.47 15.17 4.51
C GLY A 225 19.10 15.61 5.05
N ALA A 226 18.12 15.88 4.15
CA ALA A 226 16.73 16.09 4.51
C ALA A 226 15.82 15.00 3.93
N GLY A 227 16.25 14.26 2.90
CA GLY A 227 15.45 13.24 2.25
C GLY A 227 15.14 12.04 3.14
N ASP A 228 16.11 11.56 3.92
CA ASP A 228 15.93 10.53 4.94
C ASP A 228 14.90 10.93 6.00
N LYS A 229 14.96 12.17 6.47
CA LYS A 229 14.01 12.72 7.46
C LYS A 229 12.59 12.82 6.90
N ALA A 230 12.45 13.21 5.64
CA ALA A 230 11.15 13.28 4.97
C ALA A 230 10.54 11.88 4.82
N LEU A 231 11.35 10.87 4.47
CA LEU A 231 10.89 9.47 4.42
C LEU A 231 10.47 8.96 5.80
N ASP A 232 11.26 9.23 6.84
CA ASP A 232 10.94 8.83 8.22
C ASP A 232 9.65 9.50 8.70
N ALA A 233 9.44 10.78 8.38
CA ALA A 233 8.23 11.52 8.72
C ALA A 233 6.99 11.01 7.98
N ALA A 234 7.13 10.53 6.74
CA ALA A 234 6.04 9.96 5.96
C ALA A 234 5.69 8.51 6.36
N MET A 235 6.65 7.78 6.95
CA MET A 235 6.53 6.35 7.21
C MET A 235 5.29 5.97 8.02
N PRO A 236 4.86 6.68 9.08
CA PRO A 236 3.64 6.36 9.79
C PRO A 236 2.40 6.32 8.90
N SER A 237 2.23 7.28 8.00
CA SER A 237 1.11 7.34 7.05
C SER A 237 1.19 6.22 6.02
N ILE A 238 2.38 5.93 5.50
CA ILE A 238 2.64 4.82 4.56
C ILE A 238 2.26 3.47 5.18
N LEU A 239 2.74 3.18 6.39
CA LEU A 239 2.44 1.93 7.11
C LEU A 239 0.93 1.79 7.36
N THR A 240 0.26 2.88 7.69
CA THR A 240 -1.18 2.92 7.96
C THR A 240 -1.99 2.59 6.70
N ILE A 241 -1.67 3.21 5.55
CA ILE A 241 -2.37 2.98 4.27
C ILE A 241 -2.16 1.55 3.76
N VAL A 242 -0.93 1.03 3.80
CA VAL A 242 -0.65 -0.36 3.39
C VAL A 242 -1.38 -1.35 4.29
N SER A 243 -1.47 -1.06 5.59
CA SER A 243 -2.21 -1.90 6.54
C SER A 243 -3.71 -1.86 6.29
N ALA A 244 -4.27 -0.74 5.85
CA ALA A 244 -5.68 -0.61 5.47
C ALA A 244 -6.04 -1.49 4.25
N ASP A 245 -5.20 -1.50 3.20
CA ASP A 245 -5.34 -2.41 2.06
C ASP A 245 -5.32 -3.90 2.50
N MET A 246 -4.46 -4.23 3.46
CA MET A 246 -4.40 -5.59 4.03
C MET A 246 -5.65 -5.96 4.82
N VAL A 247 -6.24 -5.02 5.58
CA VAL A 247 -7.52 -5.23 6.29
C VAL A 247 -8.62 -5.56 5.30
N GLY A 248 -8.80 -4.74 4.27
CA GLY A 248 -9.82 -4.97 3.24
C GLY A 248 -9.67 -6.32 2.54
N THR A 249 -8.44 -6.66 2.15
CA THR A 249 -8.12 -7.97 1.56
C THR A 249 -8.47 -9.12 2.52
N GLY A 250 -8.17 -8.97 3.81
CA GLY A 250 -8.51 -9.95 4.86
C GLY A 250 -10.02 -10.11 5.05
N GLU A 251 -10.78 -9.01 5.04
CA GLU A 251 -12.25 -9.03 5.14
C GLU A 251 -12.88 -9.82 3.98
N TRP A 252 -12.41 -9.59 2.76
CA TRP A 252 -12.89 -10.34 1.60
C TRP A 252 -12.60 -11.85 1.73
N LEU A 253 -11.37 -12.20 2.12
CA LEU A 253 -10.97 -13.60 2.34
C LEU A 253 -11.83 -14.27 3.40
N LEU A 254 -12.09 -13.61 4.53
CA LEU A 254 -12.94 -14.13 5.60
C LEU A 254 -14.37 -14.35 5.12
N GLN A 255 -14.97 -13.35 4.47
CA GLN A 255 -16.34 -13.42 3.97
C GLN A 255 -16.51 -14.56 2.96
N THR A 256 -15.66 -14.61 1.92
CA THR A 256 -15.71 -15.62 0.86
C THR A 256 -15.49 -17.02 1.42
N THR A 257 -14.54 -17.19 2.33
CA THR A 257 -14.25 -18.48 2.95
C THR A 257 -15.41 -18.94 3.85
N THR A 258 -16.01 -18.01 4.58
CA THR A 258 -17.17 -18.30 5.45
C THR A 258 -18.35 -18.82 4.60
N GLU A 259 -18.68 -18.14 3.50
CA GLU A 259 -19.76 -18.57 2.59
C GLU A 259 -19.47 -19.94 1.95
N TYR A 260 -18.22 -20.16 1.52
CA TYR A 260 -17.82 -21.46 0.99
C TYR A 260 -17.99 -22.57 2.03
N THR A 261 -17.60 -22.36 3.28
CA THR A 261 -17.72 -23.38 4.33
C THR A 261 -19.15 -23.66 4.77
N LYS A 262 -20.11 -22.76 4.52
CA LYS A 262 -21.55 -22.99 4.73
C LYS A 262 -22.15 -23.88 3.65
N THR A 263 -21.64 -23.83 2.43
CA THR A 263 -22.21 -24.52 1.27
C THR A 263 -21.50 -25.83 0.93
N ARG A 264 -20.19 -25.91 1.13
CA ARG A 264 -19.39 -27.11 0.82
C ARG A 264 -19.67 -28.23 1.83
N VAL A 265 -20.13 -29.38 1.36
CA VAL A 265 -20.43 -30.56 2.18
C VAL A 265 -19.31 -31.60 2.08
N GLN A 266 -18.83 -32.06 3.22
CA GLN A 266 -17.98 -33.24 3.40
C GLN A 266 -18.38 -33.98 4.65
N PHE A 267 -18.29 -35.33 4.64
CA PHE A 267 -18.71 -36.19 5.76
C PHE A 267 -20.17 -35.92 6.17
N ASP A 268 -21.05 -35.75 5.17
CA ASP A 268 -22.49 -35.46 5.31
C ASP A 268 -22.83 -34.16 6.08
N ARG A 269 -21.89 -33.23 6.20
CA ARG A 269 -22.07 -31.95 6.90
C ARG A 269 -21.38 -30.80 6.13
N PRO A 270 -21.90 -29.58 6.22
CA PRO A 270 -21.18 -28.40 5.77
C PRO A 270 -19.82 -28.30 6.49
N LEU A 271 -18.77 -27.82 5.80
CA LEU A 271 -17.45 -27.69 6.40
C LEU A 271 -17.46 -26.83 7.66
N GLY A 272 -18.26 -25.75 7.70
CA GLY A 272 -18.41 -24.87 8.85
C GLY A 272 -19.05 -25.55 10.10
N PHE A 273 -19.57 -26.75 9.97
CA PHE A 273 -20.04 -27.57 11.11
C PHE A 273 -18.85 -27.96 12.01
N PHE A 274 -17.69 -28.23 11.41
CA PHE A 274 -16.53 -28.76 12.13
C PHE A 274 -15.79 -27.67 12.92
N GLN A 275 -15.47 -27.97 14.20
CA GLN A 275 -14.74 -27.03 15.07
C GLN A 275 -13.34 -26.68 14.50
N ALA A 276 -12.68 -27.66 13.84
CA ALA A 276 -11.39 -27.47 13.19
C ALA A 276 -11.43 -26.43 12.04
N VAL A 277 -12.63 -26.10 11.53
CA VAL A 277 -12.84 -25.06 10.51
C VAL A 277 -13.35 -23.76 11.14
N LYS A 278 -14.43 -23.84 11.93
CA LYS A 278 -15.07 -22.62 12.46
C LYS A 278 -14.22 -21.86 13.48
N HIS A 279 -13.45 -22.55 14.36
CA HIS A 279 -12.62 -21.85 15.34
C HIS A 279 -11.49 -21.03 14.70
N PRO A 280 -10.71 -21.55 13.72
CA PRO A 280 -9.76 -20.71 12.99
C PRO A 280 -10.42 -19.56 12.23
N LEU A 281 -11.64 -19.70 11.69
CA LEU A 281 -12.35 -18.57 11.05
C LEU A 281 -12.72 -17.48 12.06
N VAL A 282 -13.11 -17.86 13.28
CA VAL A 282 -13.33 -16.89 14.38
C VAL A 282 -12.01 -16.18 14.74
N ASN A 283 -10.89 -16.91 14.80
CA ASN A 283 -9.59 -16.29 15.07
C ASN A 283 -9.19 -15.32 13.94
N VAL A 284 -9.45 -15.67 12.67
CA VAL A 284 -9.24 -14.73 11.54
C VAL A 284 -10.09 -13.47 11.72
N MET A 285 -11.36 -13.61 12.09
CA MET A 285 -12.24 -12.46 12.37
C MET A 285 -11.66 -11.57 13.47
N LEU A 286 -11.24 -12.15 14.60
CA LEU A 286 -10.66 -11.42 15.72
C LEU A 286 -9.37 -10.69 15.32
N ASP A 287 -8.53 -11.32 14.50
CA ASP A 287 -7.29 -10.70 14.03
C ASP A 287 -7.56 -9.55 13.06
N ILE A 288 -8.57 -9.66 12.19
CA ILE A 288 -9.00 -8.57 11.30
C ILE A 288 -9.54 -7.40 12.14
N ASP A 289 -10.46 -7.64 13.09
CA ASP A 289 -11.05 -6.59 13.94
C ASP A 289 -9.98 -5.87 14.77
N ARG A 290 -9.02 -6.62 15.32
CA ARG A 290 -7.87 -6.05 16.03
C ARG A 290 -7.01 -5.19 15.11
N THR A 291 -6.68 -5.70 13.92
CA THR A 291 -5.88 -4.97 12.93
C THR A 291 -6.57 -3.68 12.51
N LYS A 292 -7.85 -3.77 12.21
CA LYS A 292 -8.68 -2.62 11.82
C LYS A 292 -8.68 -1.54 12.90
N SER A 293 -8.88 -1.95 14.16
CA SER A 293 -8.83 -1.02 15.30
C SER A 293 -7.47 -0.31 15.42
N LEU A 294 -6.36 -1.02 15.21
CA LEU A 294 -5.02 -0.43 15.23
C LEU A 294 -4.78 0.50 14.04
N VAL A 295 -5.27 0.17 12.85
CA VAL A 295 -5.16 1.02 11.64
C VAL A 295 -5.90 2.34 11.84
N TYR A 296 -7.15 2.29 12.30
CA TYR A 296 -7.95 3.51 12.56
C TYR A 296 -7.37 4.34 13.71
N ASN A 297 -6.85 3.68 14.76
CA ASN A 297 -6.13 4.38 15.83
C ASN A 297 -4.86 5.06 15.30
N SER A 298 -4.11 4.40 14.42
CA SER A 298 -2.92 4.99 13.81
C SER A 298 -3.27 6.22 12.98
N ALA A 299 -4.28 6.13 12.10
CA ALA A 299 -4.74 7.27 11.31
C ALA A 299 -5.18 8.43 12.20
N CYS A 300 -6.03 8.17 13.18
CA CYS A 300 -6.50 9.18 14.14
C CYS A 300 -5.36 9.86 14.89
N SER A 301 -4.35 9.10 15.33
CA SER A 301 -3.19 9.64 16.04
C SER A 301 -2.34 10.57 15.15
N ILE A 302 -2.22 10.24 13.85
CA ILE A 302 -1.53 11.07 12.86
C ILE A 302 -2.34 12.36 12.62
N ASP A 303 -3.64 12.24 12.35
CA ASP A 303 -4.53 13.37 12.10
C ASP A 303 -4.62 14.33 13.31
N SER A 304 -4.49 13.80 14.53
CA SER A 304 -4.49 14.57 15.77
C SER A 304 -3.12 15.12 16.17
N GLY A 305 -2.05 14.83 15.43
CA GLY A 305 -0.69 15.29 15.71
C GLY A 305 -0.13 14.74 17.03
N GLU A 306 -0.44 13.49 17.39
CA GLU A 306 0.06 12.86 18.62
C GLU A 306 1.56 12.56 18.50
N SER A 307 2.26 12.50 19.63
CA SER A 307 3.70 12.23 19.66
C SER A 307 4.07 10.75 19.44
N ASN A 308 3.10 9.84 19.48
CA ASN A 308 3.30 8.39 19.39
C ASN A 308 2.82 7.80 18.04
N THR A 309 2.71 8.64 16.98
CA THR A 309 2.22 8.24 15.65
C THR A 309 3.03 7.08 15.06
N GLU A 310 4.35 7.13 15.14
CA GLU A 310 5.22 6.07 14.62
C GLU A 310 5.00 4.75 15.38
N LEU A 311 4.89 4.80 16.70
CA LEU A 311 4.59 3.63 17.52
C LEU A 311 3.27 2.97 17.07
N ASN A 312 2.20 3.77 16.95
CA ASN A 312 0.88 3.30 16.55
C ASN A 312 0.88 2.69 15.14
N ALA A 313 1.55 3.33 14.18
CA ALA A 313 1.64 2.84 12.81
C ALA A 313 2.43 1.53 12.70
N ARG A 314 3.54 1.40 13.43
CA ARG A 314 4.32 0.15 13.49
C ARG A 314 3.56 -0.98 14.17
N MET A 315 2.78 -0.69 15.22
CA MET A 315 1.88 -1.67 15.83
C MET A 315 0.83 -2.15 14.84
N ALA A 316 0.18 -1.23 14.12
CA ALA A 316 -0.81 -1.56 13.09
C ALA A 316 -0.20 -2.44 11.99
N LYS A 317 0.95 -2.06 11.42
CA LYS A 317 1.62 -2.83 10.35
C LYS A 317 2.11 -4.20 10.82
N SER A 318 2.65 -4.30 12.04
CA SER A 318 3.06 -5.59 12.62
C SER A 318 1.88 -6.55 12.71
N GLN A 319 0.76 -6.08 13.28
CA GLN A 319 -0.46 -6.90 13.40
C GLN A 319 -1.07 -7.22 12.02
N ALA A 320 -1.09 -6.25 11.09
CA ALA A 320 -1.59 -6.44 9.73
C ALA A 320 -0.78 -7.51 8.98
N SER A 321 0.55 -7.54 9.14
CA SER A 321 1.41 -8.55 8.51
C SER A 321 1.13 -9.96 9.03
N ASP A 322 0.97 -10.15 10.33
CA ASP A 322 0.61 -11.45 10.91
C ASP A 322 -0.82 -11.89 10.49
N MET A 323 -1.79 -10.96 10.55
CA MET A 323 -3.16 -11.18 10.11
C MET A 323 -3.23 -11.58 8.62
N ALA A 324 -2.45 -10.93 7.75
CA ALA A 324 -2.40 -11.22 6.32
C ALA A 324 -1.96 -12.66 6.03
N VAL A 325 -0.88 -13.10 6.66
CA VAL A 325 -0.36 -14.47 6.54
C VAL A 325 -1.37 -15.48 7.07
N PHE A 326 -1.94 -15.22 8.25
CA PHE A 326 -2.88 -16.16 8.87
C PHE A 326 -4.20 -16.25 8.09
N SER A 327 -4.85 -15.12 7.78
CA SER A 327 -6.14 -15.10 7.08
C SER A 327 -6.05 -15.74 5.70
N SER A 328 -5.03 -15.38 4.91
CA SER A 328 -4.87 -15.87 3.54
C SER A 328 -4.51 -17.36 3.49
N SER A 329 -3.64 -17.85 4.38
CA SER A 329 -3.31 -19.27 4.47
C SER A 329 -4.52 -20.12 4.91
N ARG A 330 -5.37 -19.62 5.84
CA ARG A 330 -6.60 -20.32 6.24
C ARG A 330 -7.62 -20.34 5.12
N ALA A 331 -7.76 -19.27 4.35
CA ALA A 331 -8.65 -19.22 3.20
C ALA A 331 -8.28 -20.29 2.16
N ILE A 332 -7.02 -20.38 1.75
CA ILE A 332 -6.54 -21.44 0.84
C ILE A 332 -6.80 -22.83 1.43
N GLN A 333 -6.42 -23.06 2.68
CA GLN A 333 -6.58 -24.35 3.34
C GLN A 333 -8.04 -24.83 3.36
N PHE A 334 -9.00 -23.94 3.66
CA PHE A 334 -10.41 -24.32 3.77
C PHE A 334 -11.12 -24.49 2.43
N HIS A 335 -10.63 -23.83 1.37
CA HIS A 335 -11.07 -24.12 0.00
C HIS A 335 -10.47 -25.44 -0.54
N GLY A 336 -9.33 -25.87 0.02
CA GLY A 336 -8.63 -27.09 -0.45
C GLY A 336 -8.06 -26.89 -1.86
N GLY A 337 -8.06 -27.97 -2.67
CA GLY A 337 -7.44 -27.95 -4.00
C GLY A 337 -7.97 -26.85 -4.94
N ILE A 338 -9.25 -26.48 -4.85
CA ILE A 338 -9.82 -25.42 -5.68
C ILE A 338 -9.26 -24.03 -5.32
N GLY A 339 -8.84 -23.82 -4.06
CA GLY A 339 -8.42 -22.51 -3.55
C GLY A 339 -7.20 -21.93 -4.24
N PHE A 340 -6.39 -22.72 -4.95
CA PHE A 340 -5.22 -22.22 -5.72
C PHE A 340 -5.33 -22.52 -7.22
N THR A 341 -6.51 -22.85 -7.70
CA THR A 341 -6.80 -22.96 -9.14
C THR A 341 -7.41 -21.68 -9.68
N TRP A 342 -7.36 -21.50 -10.99
CA TRP A 342 -8.03 -20.38 -11.68
C TRP A 342 -9.56 -20.47 -11.70
N GLU A 343 -10.15 -21.53 -11.15
CA GLU A 343 -11.59 -21.67 -10.95
C GLU A 343 -12.10 -20.99 -9.68
N CYS A 344 -11.17 -20.48 -8.85
CA CYS A 344 -11.47 -19.82 -7.59
C CYS A 344 -10.61 -18.55 -7.43
N PHE A 345 -11.17 -17.48 -6.88
CA PHE A 345 -10.50 -16.20 -6.77
C PHE A 345 -9.62 -16.05 -5.52
N VAL A 346 -9.73 -16.95 -4.56
CA VAL A 346 -9.05 -16.85 -3.25
C VAL A 346 -7.54 -16.72 -3.38
N HIS A 347 -6.92 -17.40 -4.37
CA HIS A 347 -5.47 -17.32 -4.56
C HIS A 347 -5.00 -15.92 -5.03
N ILE A 348 -5.86 -15.12 -5.67
CA ILE A 348 -5.53 -13.74 -6.07
C ILE A 348 -5.32 -12.90 -4.80
N PHE A 349 -6.27 -12.97 -3.88
CA PHE A 349 -6.20 -12.26 -2.60
C PHE A 349 -5.12 -12.81 -1.66
N PHE A 350 -4.88 -14.14 -1.69
CA PHE A 350 -3.73 -14.75 -1.00
C PHE A 350 -2.41 -14.13 -1.48
N LYS A 351 -2.19 -14.06 -2.79
CA LYS A 351 -0.97 -13.51 -3.39
C LYS A 351 -0.79 -12.04 -3.05
N ARG A 352 -1.89 -11.25 -3.05
CA ARG A 352 -1.87 -9.84 -2.62
C ARG A 352 -1.47 -9.70 -1.14
N GLN A 353 -2.00 -10.53 -0.25
CA GLN A 353 -1.59 -10.54 1.15
C GLN A 353 -0.11 -10.91 1.33
N MET A 354 0.37 -11.93 0.59
CA MET A 354 1.77 -12.35 0.63
C MET A 354 2.72 -11.27 0.09
N HIS A 355 2.29 -10.45 -0.84
CA HIS A 355 3.04 -9.29 -1.31
C HIS A 355 3.02 -8.15 -0.29
N ASN A 356 1.83 -7.76 0.18
CA ASN A 356 1.67 -6.62 1.09
C ASN A 356 2.34 -6.81 2.46
N HIS A 357 2.41 -8.06 2.98
CA HIS A 357 2.95 -8.26 4.34
C HIS A 357 4.43 -7.91 4.44
N VAL A 358 5.20 -7.98 3.35
CA VAL A 358 6.63 -7.64 3.34
C VAL A 358 6.90 -6.18 2.99
N LEU A 359 5.95 -5.48 2.34
CA LEU A 359 6.14 -4.07 1.98
C LEU A 359 6.37 -3.22 3.22
N TYR A 360 7.40 -2.36 3.17
CA TYR A 360 7.84 -1.48 4.26
C TYR A 360 8.16 -2.23 5.57
N GLY A 361 8.56 -3.49 5.45
CA GLY A 361 8.94 -4.37 6.54
C GLY A 361 7.80 -5.24 7.08
N ASP A 362 8.11 -6.50 7.30
CA ASP A 362 7.21 -7.51 7.85
C ASP A 362 6.96 -7.33 9.37
N ALA A 363 6.14 -8.21 9.95
CA ALA A 363 5.84 -8.19 11.37
C ALA A 363 7.10 -8.27 12.25
N LYS A 364 8.12 -9.03 11.86
CA LYS A 364 9.36 -9.18 12.61
C LYS A 364 10.17 -7.89 12.59
N TYR A 365 10.32 -7.28 11.42
CA TYR A 365 11.00 -5.99 11.26
C TYR A 365 10.30 -4.90 12.08
N GLN A 366 8.97 -4.78 12.00
CA GLN A 366 8.23 -3.76 12.77
C GLN A 366 8.36 -3.97 14.27
N ARG A 367 8.34 -5.23 14.76
CA ARG A 367 8.55 -5.52 16.19
C ARG A 367 9.97 -5.21 16.66
N ALA A 368 10.99 -5.36 15.81
CA ALA A 368 12.34 -4.93 16.15
C ALA A 368 12.41 -3.41 16.34
N LYS A 369 11.80 -2.64 15.43
CA LYS A 369 11.72 -1.17 15.57
C LYS A 369 10.92 -0.75 16.80
N LEU A 370 9.80 -1.43 17.09
CA LEU A 370 9.02 -1.18 18.30
C LEU A 370 9.81 -1.47 19.60
N ALA A 371 10.61 -2.53 19.59
CA ALA A 371 11.46 -2.85 20.73
C ALA A 371 12.49 -1.74 20.99
N ASP A 372 13.15 -1.25 19.93
CA ASP A 372 14.08 -0.12 20.02
C ASP A 372 13.42 1.15 20.59
N MET A 373 12.18 1.41 20.19
CA MET A 373 11.41 2.58 20.66
C MET A 373 10.98 2.47 22.13
N VAL A 374 10.60 1.27 22.58
CA VAL A 374 10.00 1.07 23.92
C VAL A 374 11.05 0.70 24.97
N ILE A 375 12.02 -0.10 24.60
CA ILE A 375 13.04 -0.66 25.53
C ILE A 375 14.36 0.12 25.39
N GLY A 376 14.62 0.73 24.24
CA GLY A 376 15.89 1.31 23.84
C GLY A 376 16.73 0.35 23.00
N LYS A 377 17.66 0.92 22.23
CA LYS A 377 18.58 0.10 21.40
C LYS A 377 19.50 -0.72 22.31
N ALA A 378 19.68 -2.01 21.95
CA ALA A 378 20.70 -2.83 22.55
C ALA A 378 22.08 -2.19 22.35
N ALA A 379 22.88 -2.11 23.40
CA ALA A 379 24.22 -1.53 23.36
C ALA A 379 25.18 -2.43 22.56
#